data_ad455c5cde083083bd73f680f192c9db
#
_entry.id   ad455c5cde083083bd73f680f192c9db
#
_cell.length_a   1.000
_cell.length_b   1.000
_cell.length_c   1.000
_cell.angle_alpha   90.00
_cell.angle_beta   90.00
_cell.angle_gamma   90.00
#
_symmetry.space_group_name_H-M   'P 1'
#
loop_
_entity.id
_entity.type
_entity.pdbx_description
1 polymer ?
#
loop_
_entity_poly.entity_id
_entity_poly.type
_entity_poly.pdbx_seq_one_letter_code
_entity_poly.pdbx_strand_id
1 'polypeptide(L)'
;FFTQARTLGLRAWAGKTCMDKNAPYGLRDTAQSAYDQSKALLQKWHGQARLSYVITPRFAPTSSPEQLSALGALWAEHPDCLMQTHLSEQPDEVAWVADLYPQARDYLDVYEHHGLLGRGALFGHAIHLTEREKARLVETGAALVHCPTSNSFIGSGLFDLVGLKSLGLRLGLATDTG
;
A
#
# COMPACT_ATOMS: atom_id res chain seq x y z
N PHE A 1 -17.38 -2.06 -8.70
CA PHE A 1 -16.55 -3.26 -8.56
C PHE A 1 -17.23 -4.30 -7.64
N PHE A 2 -17.43 -4.04 -6.36
CA PHE A 2 -17.90 -5.03 -5.37
C PHE A 2 -19.24 -5.69 -5.72
N THR A 3 -20.20 -4.93 -6.28
CA THR A 3 -21.49 -5.48 -6.70
C THR A 3 -21.30 -6.57 -7.76
N GLN A 4 -20.47 -6.32 -8.78
CA GLN A 4 -20.20 -7.30 -9.82
C GLN A 4 -19.39 -8.49 -9.29
N ALA A 5 -18.38 -8.23 -8.47
CA ALA A 5 -17.58 -9.29 -7.85
C ALA A 5 -18.47 -10.24 -7.02
N ARG A 6 -19.44 -9.70 -6.26
CA ARG A 6 -20.42 -10.51 -5.52
C ARG A 6 -21.32 -11.30 -6.44
N THR A 7 -21.86 -10.68 -7.49
CA THR A 7 -22.76 -11.37 -8.45
C THR A 7 -22.06 -12.54 -9.15
N LEU A 8 -20.75 -12.37 -9.46
CA LEU A 8 -19.95 -13.40 -10.09
C LEU A 8 -19.35 -14.42 -9.10
N GLY A 9 -19.60 -14.29 -7.80
CA GLY A 9 -19.05 -15.18 -6.77
C GLY A 9 -17.54 -15.10 -6.60
N LEU A 10 -16.90 -13.99 -7.03
CA LEU A 10 -15.46 -13.81 -6.95
C LEU A 10 -14.99 -13.66 -5.50
N ARG A 11 -13.83 -14.23 -5.19
CA ARG A 11 -13.07 -13.84 -4.00
C ARG A 11 -12.24 -12.62 -4.35
N ALA A 12 -12.45 -11.52 -3.65
CA ALA A 12 -11.77 -10.28 -3.96
C ALA A 12 -11.44 -9.45 -2.71
N TRP A 13 -10.26 -8.87 -2.74
CA TRP A 13 -9.83 -7.80 -1.84
C TRP A 13 -9.67 -6.55 -2.68
N ALA A 14 -10.36 -5.47 -2.33
CA ALA A 14 -10.29 -4.21 -3.03
C ALA A 14 -10.55 -3.04 -2.08
N GLY A 15 -10.08 -1.86 -2.45
CA GLY A 15 -10.28 -0.64 -1.70
C GLY A 15 -10.37 0.58 -2.61
N LYS A 16 -10.86 1.68 -2.04
CA LYS A 16 -10.77 2.99 -2.67
C LYS A 16 -9.33 3.45 -2.64
N THR A 17 -8.75 3.75 -3.79
CA THR A 17 -7.44 4.41 -3.86
C THR A 17 -7.54 5.84 -3.35
N CYS A 18 -6.75 6.20 -2.33
CA CYS A 18 -6.77 7.49 -1.68
C CYS A 18 -5.55 8.32 -2.09
N MET A 19 -5.81 9.57 -2.50
CA MET A 19 -4.81 10.56 -2.88
C MET A 19 -5.33 11.95 -2.53
N ASP A 20 -4.53 12.82 -1.90
CA ASP A 20 -4.95 14.20 -1.58
C ASP A 20 -3.95 15.28 -2.04
N LYS A 21 -2.77 14.88 -2.53
CA LYS A 21 -1.79 15.78 -3.13
C LYS A 21 -1.13 15.16 -4.36
N ASN A 22 -0.43 15.98 -5.14
CA ASN A 22 0.35 15.54 -6.32
C ASN A 22 -0.42 14.63 -7.29
N ALA A 23 -1.73 14.83 -7.40
CA ALA A 23 -2.63 14.05 -8.25
C ALA A 23 -3.57 14.99 -9.02
N PRO A 24 -4.15 14.55 -10.15
CA PRO A 24 -5.16 15.34 -10.87
C PRO A 24 -6.33 15.75 -9.94
N TYR A 25 -6.80 16.98 -10.09
CA TYR A 25 -7.84 17.55 -9.21
C TYR A 25 -9.06 16.64 -9.05
N GLY A 26 -9.55 16.05 -10.14
CA GLY A 26 -10.72 15.17 -10.11
C GLY A 26 -10.51 13.81 -9.41
N LEU A 27 -9.27 13.50 -9.00
CA LEU A 27 -8.92 12.26 -8.28
C LEU A 27 -8.52 12.51 -6.83
N ARG A 28 -8.50 13.80 -6.40
CA ARG A 28 -8.06 14.14 -5.05
C ARG A 28 -9.17 13.98 -4.04
N ASP A 29 -8.79 13.40 -2.92
CA ASP A 29 -9.56 13.43 -1.68
C ASP A 29 -9.16 14.63 -0.80
N THR A 30 -9.78 14.72 0.36
CA THR A 30 -9.21 15.28 1.59
C THR A 30 -8.89 14.13 2.53
N ALA A 31 -8.08 14.34 3.56
CA ALA A 31 -7.83 13.33 4.59
C ALA A 31 -9.14 12.80 5.19
N GLN A 32 -10.08 13.72 5.47
CA GLN A 32 -11.39 13.36 6.01
C GLN A 32 -12.23 12.55 5.01
N SER A 33 -12.32 12.96 3.74
CA SER A 33 -13.12 12.22 2.74
C SER A 33 -12.50 10.85 2.42
N ALA A 34 -11.17 10.72 2.44
CA ALA A 34 -10.48 9.45 2.29
C ALA A 34 -10.88 8.47 3.41
N TYR A 35 -10.87 8.94 4.66
CA TYR A 35 -11.31 8.16 5.81
C TYR A 35 -12.79 7.78 5.72
N ASP A 36 -13.69 8.77 5.57
CA ASP A 36 -15.14 8.55 5.60
C ASP A 36 -15.62 7.61 4.49
N GLN A 37 -15.14 7.83 3.26
CA GLN A 37 -15.53 7.01 2.12
C GLN A 37 -14.95 5.59 2.22
N SER A 38 -13.72 5.44 2.70
CA SER A 38 -13.12 4.14 2.96
C SER A 38 -13.87 3.38 4.04
N LYS A 39 -14.21 4.05 5.15
CA LYS A 39 -15.01 3.47 6.25
C LYS A 39 -16.41 3.04 5.79
N ALA A 40 -17.08 3.86 5.00
CA ALA A 40 -18.40 3.52 4.46
C ALA A 40 -18.36 2.29 3.52
N LEU A 41 -17.33 2.21 2.66
CA LEU A 41 -17.13 1.05 1.78
C LEU A 41 -16.78 -0.21 2.57
N LEU A 42 -15.92 -0.06 3.59
CA LEU A 42 -15.54 -1.14 4.49
C LEU A 42 -16.78 -1.69 5.21
N GLN A 43 -17.58 -0.84 5.86
CA GLN A 43 -18.82 -1.25 6.54
C GLN A 43 -19.80 -1.95 5.61
N LYS A 44 -19.84 -1.54 4.34
CA LYS A 44 -20.76 -2.11 3.35
C LYS A 44 -20.30 -3.45 2.78
N TRP A 45 -18.98 -3.66 2.60
CA TRP A 45 -18.49 -4.75 1.76
C TRP A 45 -17.54 -5.73 2.47
N HIS A 46 -16.85 -5.30 3.56
CA HIS A 46 -15.94 -6.18 4.26
C HIS A 46 -16.67 -7.34 4.91
N GLY A 47 -16.20 -8.56 4.68
CA GLY A 47 -16.82 -9.77 5.19
C GLY A 47 -18.14 -10.17 4.49
N GLN A 48 -18.53 -9.50 3.40
CA GLN A 48 -19.71 -9.88 2.62
C GLN A 48 -19.36 -11.00 1.62
N ALA A 49 -19.90 -12.20 1.86
CA ALA A 49 -19.60 -13.39 1.07
C ALA A 49 -18.07 -13.67 1.00
N ARG A 50 -17.48 -13.49 -0.17
CA ARG A 50 -16.03 -13.71 -0.39
C ARG A 50 -15.27 -12.40 -0.65
N LEU A 51 -15.84 -11.26 -0.20
CA LEU A 51 -15.29 -9.93 -0.43
C LEU A 51 -14.65 -9.39 0.84
N SER A 52 -13.54 -8.71 0.71
CA SER A 52 -12.87 -7.98 1.79
C SER A 52 -12.45 -6.59 1.32
N TYR A 53 -12.56 -5.61 2.21
CA TYR A 53 -12.06 -4.27 1.95
C TYR A 53 -10.55 -4.21 2.25
N VAL A 54 -9.82 -3.41 1.50
CA VAL A 54 -8.39 -3.12 1.73
C VAL A 54 -8.21 -1.61 1.82
N ILE A 55 -7.57 -1.14 2.88
CA ILE A 55 -7.25 0.27 3.04
C ILE A 55 -6.10 0.59 2.09
N THR A 56 -6.30 1.58 1.20
CA THR A 56 -5.43 1.78 0.03
C THR A 56 -4.98 3.23 -0.12
N PRO A 57 -4.04 3.74 0.70
CA PRO A 57 -3.27 4.91 0.29
C PRO A 57 -2.50 4.55 -0.98
N ARG A 58 -2.55 5.39 -2.02
CA ARG A 58 -1.87 5.03 -3.27
C ARG A 58 -0.37 4.87 -3.04
N PHE A 59 0.31 5.93 -2.58
CA PHE A 59 1.71 5.92 -2.15
C PHE A 59 2.06 7.26 -1.49
N ALA A 60 3.17 7.33 -0.76
CA ALA A 60 3.54 8.51 0.01
C ALA A 60 3.58 9.81 -0.81
N PRO A 61 4.09 9.87 -2.07
CA PRO A 61 4.11 11.10 -2.85
C PRO A 61 2.74 11.72 -3.12
N THR A 62 1.66 10.93 -3.14
CA THR A 62 0.30 11.43 -3.38
C THR A 62 -0.57 11.51 -2.13
N SER A 63 0.04 11.34 -0.96
CA SER A 63 -0.66 11.42 0.34
C SER A 63 -0.04 12.49 1.22
N SER A 64 -0.88 13.26 1.91
CA SER A 64 -0.41 14.13 2.99
C SER A 64 -0.18 13.33 4.28
N PRO A 65 0.61 13.84 5.24
CA PRO A 65 0.71 13.25 6.56
C PRO A 65 -0.66 13.05 7.24
N GLU A 66 -1.57 14.00 7.04
CA GLU A 66 -2.93 13.96 7.56
C GLU A 66 -3.74 12.81 6.95
N GLN A 67 -3.62 12.57 5.64
CA GLN A 67 -4.29 11.44 4.98
C GLN A 67 -3.72 10.11 5.43
N LEU A 68 -2.39 9.98 5.50
CA LEU A 68 -1.75 8.75 5.99
C LEU A 68 -2.16 8.45 7.43
N SER A 69 -2.19 9.47 8.31
CA SER A 69 -2.65 9.32 9.71
C SER A 69 -4.12 8.90 9.79
N ALA A 70 -4.98 9.49 8.98
CA ALA A 70 -6.40 9.14 8.95
C ALA A 70 -6.63 7.69 8.50
N LEU A 71 -5.89 7.24 7.48
CA LEU A 71 -5.97 5.84 6.99
C LEU A 71 -5.33 4.85 7.97
N GLY A 72 -4.26 5.23 8.66
CA GLY A 72 -3.67 4.43 9.74
C GLY A 72 -4.63 4.27 10.92
N ALA A 73 -5.32 5.34 11.32
CA ALA A 73 -6.36 5.28 12.34
C ALA A 73 -7.51 4.34 11.93
N LEU A 74 -7.96 4.45 10.67
CA LEU A 74 -8.99 3.54 10.14
C LEU A 74 -8.53 2.08 10.17
N TRP A 75 -7.26 1.80 9.86
CA TRP A 75 -6.73 0.45 9.91
C TRP A 75 -6.63 -0.08 11.35
N ALA A 76 -6.25 0.77 12.30
CA ALA A 76 -6.24 0.42 13.72
C ALA A 76 -7.65 0.09 14.26
N GLU A 77 -8.69 0.77 13.77
CA GLU A 77 -10.10 0.46 14.10
C GLU A 77 -10.58 -0.88 13.50
N HIS A 78 -9.96 -1.33 12.40
CA HIS A 78 -10.35 -2.52 11.65
C HIS A 78 -9.14 -3.43 11.36
N PRO A 79 -8.56 -4.07 12.39
CA PRO A 79 -7.31 -4.84 12.27
C PRO A 79 -7.46 -6.14 11.46
N ASP A 80 -8.68 -6.55 11.16
CA ASP A 80 -9.01 -7.66 10.26
C ASP A 80 -8.96 -7.29 8.77
N CYS A 81 -8.89 -5.98 8.45
CA CYS A 81 -8.62 -5.51 7.09
C CYS A 81 -7.15 -5.63 6.73
N LEU A 82 -6.88 -5.72 5.44
CA LEU A 82 -5.55 -5.51 4.90
C LEU A 82 -5.33 -4.02 4.57
N MET A 83 -4.07 -3.63 4.51
CA MET A 83 -3.62 -2.36 3.95
C MET A 83 -2.72 -2.64 2.75
N GLN A 84 -2.82 -1.86 1.68
CA GLN A 84 -1.93 -1.98 0.52
C GLN A 84 -1.47 -0.60 0.03
N THR A 85 -0.23 -0.55 -0.44
CA THR A 85 0.37 0.66 -1.01
C THR A 85 1.58 0.31 -1.87
N HIS A 86 2.14 1.29 -2.59
CA HIS A 86 3.42 1.16 -3.31
C HIS A 86 4.58 1.51 -2.40
N LEU A 87 5.74 0.91 -2.63
CA LEU A 87 6.97 1.14 -1.87
C LEU A 87 8.19 1.00 -2.77
N SER A 88 9.04 2.03 -2.81
CA SER A 88 10.40 2.01 -3.37
C SER A 88 10.48 1.35 -4.76
N GLU A 89 9.62 1.81 -5.68
CA GLU A 89 9.56 1.27 -7.04
C GLU A 89 10.67 1.82 -7.93
N GLN A 90 10.93 3.14 -7.85
CA GLN A 90 11.90 3.84 -8.68
C GLN A 90 12.90 4.61 -7.82
N PRO A 91 14.20 4.74 -8.23
CA PRO A 91 15.16 5.55 -7.50
C PRO A 91 14.72 7.01 -7.35
N ASP A 92 14.18 7.61 -8.42
CA ASP A 92 13.70 9.00 -8.39
C ASP A 92 12.48 9.17 -7.46
N GLU A 93 11.61 8.16 -7.37
CA GLU A 93 10.50 8.12 -6.41
C GLU A 93 11.02 8.09 -4.97
N VAL A 94 12.02 7.25 -4.68
CA VAL A 94 12.66 7.18 -3.35
C VAL A 94 13.26 8.53 -2.96
N ALA A 95 13.99 9.18 -3.89
CA ALA A 95 14.52 10.52 -3.68
C ALA A 95 13.41 11.55 -3.44
N TRP A 96 12.34 11.51 -4.23
CA TRP A 96 11.20 12.40 -4.06
C TRP A 96 10.51 12.22 -2.70
N VAL A 97 10.38 10.99 -2.21
CA VAL A 97 9.83 10.74 -0.86
C VAL A 97 10.75 11.30 0.22
N ALA A 98 12.07 11.17 0.08
CA ALA A 98 13.01 11.77 1.02
C ALA A 98 12.88 13.31 1.09
N ASP A 99 12.64 13.97 -0.06
CA ASP A 99 12.39 15.43 -0.11
C ASP A 99 11.05 15.81 0.53
N LEU A 100 10.00 14.99 0.33
CA LEU A 100 8.67 15.26 0.86
C LEU A 100 8.53 14.98 2.37
N TYR A 101 9.34 14.05 2.88
CA TYR A 101 9.30 13.57 4.27
C TYR A 101 10.71 13.56 4.89
N PRO A 102 11.36 14.73 5.01
CA PRO A 102 12.78 14.82 5.43
C PRO A 102 13.05 14.33 6.86
N GLN A 103 12.02 14.16 7.67
CA GLN A 103 12.11 13.61 9.03
C GLN A 103 12.08 12.07 9.06
N ALA A 104 11.65 11.41 7.97
CA ALA A 104 11.61 9.96 7.89
C ALA A 104 13.03 9.40 7.62
N ARG A 105 13.32 8.26 8.22
CA ARG A 105 14.62 7.58 8.06
C ARG A 105 14.79 6.96 6.67
N ASP A 106 13.68 6.55 6.06
CA ASP A 106 13.56 5.98 4.72
C ASP A 106 12.09 5.98 4.27
N TYR A 107 11.80 5.42 3.11
CA TYR A 107 10.45 5.42 2.54
C TYR A 107 9.46 4.61 3.42
N LEU A 108 9.85 3.42 3.88
CA LEU A 108 8.99 2.60 4.75
C LEU A 108 8.69 3.29 6.08
N ASP A 109 9.62 4.09 6.60
CA ASP A 109 9.44 4.85 7.84
C ASP A 109 8.27 5.84 7.76
N VAL A 110 7.99 6.39 6.57
CA VAL A 110 6.80 7.22 6.35
C VAL A 110 5.53 6.45 6.70
N TYR A 111 5.40 5.23 6.23
CA TYR A 111 4.23 4.39 6.53
C TYR A 111 4.22 3.92 7.98
N GLU A 112 5.38 3.54 8.52
CA GLU A 112 5.53 3.12 9.91
C GLU A 112 5.08 4.22 10.88
N HIS A 113 5.50 5.46 10.65
CA HIS A 113 5.13 6.61 11.47
C HIS A 113 3.61 6.86 11.54
N HIS A 114 2.89 6.54 10.47
CA HIS A 114 1.45 6.71 10.38
C HIS A 114 0.64 5.44 10.73
N GLY A 115 1.28 4.41 11.30
CA GLY A 115 0.59 3.18 11.70
C GLY A 115 0.15 2.29 10.52
N LEU A 116 0.81 2.43 9.36
CA LEU A 116 0.51 1.68 8.13
C LEU A 116 1.53 0.55 7.87
N LEU A 117 2.23 0.08 8.91
CA LEU A 117 3.17 -1.04 8.84
C LEU A 117 2.76 -2.14 9.84
N GLY A 118 2.63 -3.36 9.36
CA GLY A 118 2.25 -4.50 10.19
C GLY A 118 1.93 -5.75 9.38
N ARG A 119 1.52 -6.82 10.05
CA ARG A 119 1.27 -8.13 9.44
C ARG A 119 0.24 -8.12 8.29
N GLY A 120 -0.70 -7.21 8.30
CA GLY A 120 -1.72 -7.04 7.26
C GLY A 120 -1.33 -6.07 6.14
N ALA A 121 -0.12 -5.51 6.17
CA ALA A 121 0.36 -4.58 5.14
C ALA A 121 0.93 -5.34 3.93
N LEU A 122 0.59 -4.86 2.74
CA LEU A 122 1.07 -5.33 1.44
C LEU A 122 1.76 -4.16 0.73
N PHE A 123 3.04 -4.32 0.40
CA PHE A 123 3.82 -3.30 -0.28
C PHE A 123 4.17 -3.74 -1.70
N GLY A 124 3.64 -3.03 -2.70
CA GLY A 124 3.91 -3.26 -4.10
C GLY A 124 5.32 -2.82 -4.48
N HIS A 125 5.91 -3.51 -5.46
CA HIS A 125 7.22 -3.32 -6.05
C HIS A 125 8.40 -3.60 -5.12
N ALA A 126 8.69 -2.73 -4.14
CA ALA A 126 9.72 -2.91 -3.12
C ALA A 126 11.10 -3.32 -3.70
N ILE A 127 11.55 -2.60 -4.76
CA ILE A 127 12.79 -2.92 -5.49
C ILE A 127 14.00 -2.30 -4.81
N HIS A 128 13.88 -1.03 -4.40
CA HIS A 128 15.00 -0.23 -3.88
C HIS A 128 14.97 -0.14 -2.35
N LEU A 129 14.90 -1.29 -1.68
CA LEU A 129 14.85 -1.35 -0.22
C LEU A 129 16.23 -1.20 0.42
N THR A 130 16.31 -0.39 1.48
CA THR A 130 17.44 -0.35 2.39
C THR A 130 17.47 -1.58 3.32
N GLU A 131 18.61 -1.86 3.95
CA GLU A 131 18.73 -2.96 4.92
C GLU A 131 17.81 -2.76 6.14
N ARG A 132 17.60 -1.50 6.57
CA ARG A 132 16.65 -1.19 7.65
C ARG A 132 15.22 -1.55 7.27
N GLU A 133 14.78 -1.18 6.06
CA GLU A 133 13.44 -1.50 5.56
C GLU A 133 13.22 -3.00 5.50
N LYS A 134 14.18 -3.76 4.97
CA LYS A 134 14.12 -5.23 4.95
C LYS A 134 13.97 -5.82 6.35
N ALA A 135 14.76 -5.36 7.31
CA ALA A 135 14.70 -5.81 8.70
C ALA A 135 13.32 -5.49 9.32
N ARG A 136 12.80 -4.28 9.12
CA ARG A 136 11.48 -3.89 9.64
C ARG A 136 10.33 -4.66 9.01
N LEU A 137 10.39 -4.93 7.71
CA LEU A 137 9.38 -5.75 7.01
C LEU A 137 9.35 -7.18 7.55
N VAL A 138 10.51 -7.78 7.83
CA VAL A 138 10.60 -9.10 8.49
C VAL A 138 10.00 -9.06 9.88
N GLU A 139 10.43 -8.11 10.71
CA GLU A 139 10.02 -8.00 12.12
C GLU A 139 8.50 -7.80 12.26
N THR A 140 7.91 -6.96 11.43
CA THR A 140 6.47 -6.65 11.46
C THR A 140 5.61 -7.70 10.77
N GLY A 141 6.22 -8.60 10.00
CA GLY A 141 5.53 -9.63 9.24
C GLY A 141 4.70 -9.06 8.08
N ALA A 142 5.06 -7.89 7.57
CA ALA A 142 4.48 -7.34 6.34
C ALA A 142 4.77 -8.25 5.13
N ALA A 143 4.07 -8.04 4.02
CA ALA A 143 4.29 -8.79 2.81
C ALA A 143 4.66 -7.87 1.64
N LEU A 144 5.48 -8.39 0.73
CA LEU A 144 5.86 -7.69 -0.50
C LEU A 144 5.15 -8.31 -1.70
N VAL A 145 4.83 -7.49 -2.67
CA VAL A 145 4.15 -7.92 -3.90
C VAL A 145 5.03 -7.56 -5.10
N HIS A 146 5.62 -8.58 -5.71
CA HIS A 146 6.44 -8.43 -6.91
C HIS A 146 5.56 -8.22 -8.14
N CYS A 147 5.83 -7.18 -8.92
CA CYS A 147 5.10 -6.79 -10.13
C CYS A 147 6.02 -6.90 -11.36
N PRO A 148 6.40 -8.12 -11.83
CA PRO A 148 7.48 -8.29 -12.80
C PRO A 148 7.22 -7.61 -14.14
N THR A 149 6.00 -7.66 -14.67
CA THR A 149 5.65 -7.05 -15.95
C THR A 149 5.75 -5.54 -15.91
N SER A 150 5.16 -4.91 -14.89
CA SER A 150 5.25 -3.47 -14.67
C SER A 150 6.69 -3.01 -14.46
N ASN A 151 7.40 -3.65 -13.51
CA ASN A 151 8.78 -3.30 -13.19
C ASN A 151 9.71 -3.39 -14.41
N SER A 152 9.50 -4.39 -15.28
CA SER A 152 10.27 -4.53 -16.52
C SER A 152 9.88 -3.49 -17.57
N PHE A 153 8.59 -3.20 -17.70
CA PHE A 153 8.06 -2.27 -18.70
C PHE A 153 8.54 -0.83 -18.45
N ILE A 154 8.49 -0.36 -17.21
CA ILE A 154 8.89 1.00 -16.85
C ILE A 154 10.36 1.12 -16.40
N GLY A 155 11.11 0.01 -16.39
CA GLY A 155 12.53 0.02 -16.05
C GLY A 155 12.82 0.25 -14.57
N SER A 156 11.93 -0.17 -13.67
CA SER A 156 12.10 0.02 -12.21
C SER A 156 13.33 -0.70 -11.65
N GLY A 157 13.73 -1.82 -12.24
CA GLY A 157 14.81 -2.67 -11.77
C GLY A 157 14.37 -4.12 -11.53
N LEU A 158 15.30 -4.91 -11.02
CA LEU A 158 15.05 -6.33 -10.72
C LEU A 158 14.71 -6.51 -9.25
N PHE A 159 13.60 -7.20 -9.00
CA PHE A 159 13.19 -7.56 -7.64
C PHE A 159 14.09 -8.69 -7.10
N ASP A 160 14.67 -8.50 -5.92
CA ASP A 160 15.54 -9.51 -5.27
C ASP A 160 14.71 -10.63 -4.63
N LEU A 161 14.07 -11.44 -5.48
CA LEU A 161 13.21 -12.55 -5.05
C LEU A 161 13.92 -13.54 -4.12
N VAL A 162 15.16 -13.88 -4.45
CA VAL A 162 15.93 -14.91 -3.71
C VAL A 162 16.38 -14.38 -2.36
N GLY A 163 16.97 -13.18 -2.33
CA GLY A 163 17.42 -12.53 -1.09
C GLY A 163 16.26 -12.28 -0.14
N LEU A 164 15.19 -11.65 -0.61
CA LEU A 164 14.03 -11.34 0.22
C LEU A 164 13.32 -12.60 0.76
N LYS A 165 13.23 -13.67 -0.06
CA LYS A 165 12.70 -14.94 0.40
C LYS A 165 13.58 -15.60 1.46
N SER A 166 14.90 -15.51 1.33
CA SER A 166 15.85 -16.08 2.31
C SER A 166 15.76 -15.40 3.68
N LEU A 167 15.33 -14.13 3.72
CA LEU A 167 15.05 -13.38 4.95
C LEU A 167 13.71 -13.80 5.62
N GLY A 168 12.94 -14.70 5.00
CA GLY A 168 11.64 -15.14 5.54
C GLY A 168 10.47 -14.20 5.20
N LEU A 169 10.66 -13.22 4.32
CA LEU A 169 9.59 -12.32 3.90
C LEU A 169 8.49 -13.08 3.14
N ARG A 170 7.25 -12.69 3.39
CA ARG A 170 6.10 -13.18 2.64
C ARG A 170 6.03 -12.43 1.32
N LEU A 171 6.01 -13.19 0.22
CA LEU A 171 6.05 -12.63 -1.13
C LEU A 171 4.80 -13.03 -1.90
N GLY A 172 4.21 -12.07 -2.59
CA GLY A 172 3.13 -12.24 -3.56
C GLY A 172 3.59 -11.88 -4.96
N LEU A 173 2.79 -12.26 -5.96
CA LEU A 173 3.00 -11.93 -7.37
C LEU A 173 1.79 -11.15 -7.86
N ALA A 174 2.02 -10.08 -8.63
CA ALA A 174 0.99 -9.26 -9.25
C ALA A 174 1.34 -8.89 -10.69
N THR A 175 0.35 -8.51 -11.45
CA THR A 175 0.51 -7.99 -12.81
C THR A 175 0.63 -6.47 -12.83
N ASP A 176 0.10 -5.79 -11.79
CA ASP A 176 -0.09 -4.35 -11.76
C ASP A 176 -0.94 -3.89 -12.97
N THR A 177 -0.52 -2.87 -13.67
CA THR A 177 -1.16 -2.44 -14.92
C THR A 177 -0.58 -3.28 -16.07
N GLY A 178 -1.27 -4.32 -16.45
CA GLY A 178 -0.82 -5.21 -17.52
C GLY A 178 -1.96 -5.72 -18.36
#